data_f70e7c442a9ba29b1a3869e779622f85
#
_entry.id   f70e7c442a9ba29b1a3869e779622f85
#
_cell.length_a   1.000
_cell.length_b   1.000
_cell.length_c   1.000
_cell.angle_alpha   90.00
_cell.angle_beta   90.00
_cell.angle_gamma   90.00
#
_symmetry.space_group_name_H-M   'P 1'
#
loop_
_entity.id
_entity.type
_entity.pdbx_description
1 polymer ?
#
loop_
_entity_poly.entity_id
_entity_poly.type
_entity_poly.pdbx_seq_one_letter_code
_entity_poly.pdbx_strand_id
1 'polypeptide(L)'
;MTRDELLLAPESDYMNEAQLVFFKALLLAQLEECNERVEGGKAHLAELERPIDVADVASIEEERMTLLHLIDRDRRMLPTFQQALARVDDGSYGWCDETGEPIGLQRLLLSPTTALSVEAKQRRELLERHLS
;
A
#
# COMPACT_ATOMS: atom_id res chain seq x y z
N MET A 1 -5.37 -15.74 -13.96
CA MET A 1 -6.21 -15.99 -12.76
C MET A 1 -7.01 -14.72 -12.43
N THR A 2 -8.29 -14.88 -12.22
CA THR A 2 -9.16 -13.78 -11.79
C THR A 2 -9.28 -13.77 -10.27
N ARG A 3 -9.83 -12.68 -9.73
CA ARG A 3 -10.11 -12.56 -8.29
C ARG A 3 -11.06 -13.66 -7.81
N ASP A 4 -12.10 -13.95 -8.60
CA ASP A 4 -13.07 -15.00 -8.26
C ASP A 4 -12.44 -16.40 -8.28
N GLU A 5 -11.60 -16.68 -9.26
CA GLU A 5 -10.85 -17.93 -9.33
C GLU A 5 -9.94 -18.11 -8.11
N LEU A 6 -9.28 -17.03 -7.70
CA LEU A 6 -8.42 -17.02 -6.52
C LEU A 6 -9.20 -17.40 -5.26
N LEU A 7 -10.36 -16.77 -5.05
CA LEU A 7 -11.18 -16.99 -3.85
C LEU A 7 -11.84 -18.39 -3.82
N LEU A 8 -12.04 -19.01 -4.98
CA LEU A 8 -12.62 -20.35 -5.08
C LEU A 8 -11.57 -21.46 -4.99
N ALA A 9 -10.28 -21.12 -5.02
CA ALA A 9 -9.21 -22.10 -4.94
C ALA A 9 -9.19 -22.80 -3.56
N PRO A 10 -8.82 -24.09 -3.51
CA PRO A 10 -8.71 -24.79 -2.22
C PRO A 10 -7.58 -24.24 -1.35
N GLU A 11 -7.68 -24.43 -0.04
CA GLU A 11 -6.68 -23.96 0.92
C GLU A 11 -5.27 -24.50 0.63
N SER A 12 -5.19 -25.71 0.07
CA SER A 12 -3.90 -26.32 -0.30
C SER A 12 -3.15 -25.53 -1.37
N ASP A 13 -3.84 -24.67 -2.13
CA ASP A 13 -3.24 -23.85 -3.17
C ASP A 13 -2.72 -22.51 -2.64
N TYR A 14 -2.88 -22.24 -1.33
CA TYR A 14 -2.49 -20.95 -0.74
C TYR A 14 -1.02 -20.61 -1.04
N MET A 15 -0.85 -19.47 -1.65
CA MET A 15 0.45 -18.95 -2.10
C MET A 15 1.22 -19.91 -3.01
N ASN A 16 0.49 -20.70 -3.83
CA ASN A 16 1.12 -21.43 -4.91
C ASN A 16 1.64 -20.44 -5.98
N GLU A 17 2.37 -20.96 -6.95
CA GLU A 17 2.98 -20.12 -7.99
C GLU A 17 1.98 -19.21 -8.71
N ALA A 18 0.82 -19.75 -9.07
CA ALA A 18 -0.22 -18.97 -9.75
C ALA A 18 -0.74 -17.82 -8.88
N GLN A 19 -0.96 -18.06 -7.60
CA GLN A 19 -1.39 -17.03 -6.66
C GLN A 19 -0.31 -15.98 -6.44
N LEU A 20 0.94 -16.37 -6.32
CA LEU A 20 2.07 -15.45 -6.19
C LEU A 20 2.21 -14.56 -7.44
N VAL A 21 2.02 -15.11 -8.62
CA VAL A 21 2.01 -14.33 -9.87
C VAL A 21 0.87 -13.32 -9.86
N PHE A 22 -0.31 -13.71 -9.40
CA PHE A 22 -1.47 -12.82 -9.28
C PHE A 22 -1.16 -11.63 -8.35
N PHE A 23 -0.65 -11.90 -7.15
CA PHE A 23 -0.36 -10.83 -6.19
C PHE A 23 0.82 -9.97 -6.63
N LYS A 24 1.82 -10.55 -7.29
CA LYS A 24 2.93 -9.76 -7.84
C LYS A 24 2.42 -8.75 -8.87
N ALA A 25 1.54 -9.18 -9.78
CA ALA A 25 0.94 -8.28 -10.77
C ALA A 25 0.11 -7.18 -10.11
N LEU A 26 -0.67 -7.53 -9.08
CA LEU A 26 -1.47 -6.57 -8.32
C LEU A 26 -0.58 -5.52 -7.63
N LEU A 27 0.49 -5.98 -6.97
CA LEU A 27 1.44 -5.11 -6.28
C LEU A 27 2.15 -4.16 -7.26
N LEU A 28 2.59 -4.68 -8.40
CA LEU A 28 3.25 -3.86 -9.44
C LEU A 28 2.29 -2.80 -9.99
N ALA A 29 1.04 -3.16 -10.24
CA ALA A 29 0.04 -2.23 -10.73
C ALA A 29 -0.23 -1.11 -9.72
N GLN A 30 -0.37 -1.46 -8.44
CA GLN A 30 -0.61 -0.47 -7.38
C GLN A 30 0.62 0.41 -7.13
N LEU A 31 1.82 -0.16 -7.24
CA LEU A 31 3.06 0.61 -7.15
C LEU A 31 3.14 1.66 -8.26
N GLU A 32 2.82 1.27 -9.49
CA GLU A 32 2.80 2.19 -10.64
C GLU A 32 1.78 3.30 -10.44
N GLU A 33 0.57 2.98 -10.00
CA GLU A 33 -0.46 3.98 -9.69
C GLU A 33 0.00 4.95 -8.59
N CYS A 34 0.67 4.43 -7.57
CA CYS A 34 1.21 5.24 -6.49
C CYS A 34 2.29 6.21 -7.01
N ASN A 35 3.21 5.74 -7.85
CA ASN A 35 4.22 6.58 -8.48
C ASN A 35 3.59 7.67 -9.34
N GLU A 36 2.56 7.33 -10.11
CA GLU A 36 1.84 8.30 -10.94
C GLU A 36 1.18 9.39 -10.08
N ARG A 37 0.59 9.02 -8.94
CA ARG A 37 0.01 10.02 -8.03
C ARG A 37 1.07 10.94 -7.44
N VAL A 38 2.23 10.41 -7.08
CA VAL A 38 3.34 11.22 -6.56
C VAL A 38 3.81 12.22 -7.63
N GLU A 39 4.06 11.75 -8.84
CA GLU A 39 4.52 12.61 -9.94
C GLU A 39 3.47 13.63 -10.35
N GLY A 40 2.20 13.23 -10.41
CA GLY A 40 1.09 14.15 -10.68
C GLY A 40 0.94 15.21 -9.59
N GLY A 41 1.09 14.81 -8.33
CA GLY A 41 1.05 15.73 -7.19
C GLY A 41 2.18 16.75 -7.24
N LYS A 42 3.40 16.31 -7.57
CA LYS A 42 4.56 17.22 -7.73
C LYS A 42 4.33 18.22 -8.85
N ALA A 43 3.80 17.79 -9.98
CA ALA A 43 3.49 18.67 -11.11
C ALA A 43 2.44 19.71 -10.73
N HIS A 44 1.39 19.30 -10.05
CA HIS A 44 0.34 20.18 -9.56
C HIS A 44 0.90 21.21 -8.54
N LEU A 45 1.77 20.75 -7.63
CA LEU A 45 2.42 21.62 -6.65
C LEU A 45 3.27 22.69 -7.35
N ALA A 46 4.01 22.32 -8.40
CA ALA A 46 4.79 23.27 -9.18
C ALA A 46 3.91 24.33 -9.85
N GLU A 47 2.72 23.96 -10.29
CA GLU A 47 1.75 24.93 -10.86
C GLU A 47 1.25 25.93 -9.83
N LEU A 48 1.06 25.49 -8.58
CA LEU A 48 0.64 26.38 -7.49
C LEU A 48 1.70 27.39 -7.08
N GLU A 49 2.95 27.19 -7.45
CA GLU A 49 4.06 28.10 -7.15
C GLU A 49 4.20 29.24 -8.15
N ARG A 50 3.35 29.28 -9.19
CA ARG A 50 3.36 30.38 -10.17
C ARG A 50 2.84 31.66 -9.51
N PRO A 51 3.26 32.86 -10.02
CA PRO A 51 2.77 34.14 -9.50
C PRO A 51 1.24 34.23 -9.61
N ILE A 52 0.60 34.68 -8.52
CA ILE A 52 -0.85 34.72 -8.38
C ILE A 52 -1.30 36.06 -7.80
N ASP A 53 -2.61 36.35 -7.92
CA ASP A 53 -3.25 37.47 -7.26
C ASP A 53 -3.27 37.31 -5.75
N VAL A 54 -3.06 38.41 -5.03
CA VAL A 54 -3.05 38.43 -3.55
C VAL A 54 -4.35 37.86 -2.97
N ALA A 55 -5.48 38.03 -3.66
CA ALA A 55 -6.78 37.54 -3.22
C ALA A 55 -6.88 36.03 -3.11
N ASP A 56 -6.04 35.29 -3.86
CA ASP A 56 -6.08 33.82 -3.92
C ASP A 56 -5.06 33.14 -3.00
N VAL A 57 -4.22 33.89 -2.29
CA VAL A 57 -3.11 33.33 -1.49
C VAL A 57 -3.58 32.33 -0.45
N ALA A 58 -4.63 32.63 0.31
CA ALA A 58 -5.11 31.75 1.37
C ALA A 58 -5.65 30.43 0.81
N SER A 59 -6.41 30.48 -0.28
CA SER A 59 -6.97 29.30 -0.95
C SER A 59 -5.87 28.40 -1.52
N ILE A 60 -4.86 29.01 -2.13
CA ILE A 60 -3.72 28.28 -2.71
C ILE A 60 -2.86 27.63 -1.62
N GLU A 61 -2.65 28.32 -0.48
CA GLU A 61 -1.91 27.72 0.64
C GLU A 61 -2.64 26.49 1.22
N GLU A 62 -3.98 26.53 1.31
CA GLU A 62 -4.76 25.35 1.73
C GLU A 62 -4.61 24.19 0.76
N GLU A 63 -4.70 24.46 -0.54
CA GLU A 63 -4.54 23.46 -1.58
C GLU A 63 -3.12 22.87 -1.56
N ARG A 64 -2.12 23.73 -1.39
CA ARG A 64 -0.72 23.33 -1.27
C ARG A 64 -0.50 22.36 -0.10
N MET A 65 -1.05 22.70 1.07
CA MET A 65 -0.95 21.85 2.27
C MET A 65 -1.59 20.48 2.04
N THR A 66 -2.78 20.46 1.42
CA THR A 66 -3.47 19.22 1.09
C THR A 66 -2.63 18.36 0.15
N LEU A 67 -2.06 18.95 -0.91
CA LEU A 67 -1.20 18.25 -1.85
C LEU A 67 0.05 17.67 -1.18
N LEU A 68 0.70 18.43 -0.31
CA LEU A 68 1.89 17.97 0.41
C LEU A 68 1.56 16.77 1.29
N HIS A 69 0.42 16.77 1.98
CA HIS A 69 -0.02 15.62 2.76
C HIS A 69 -0.28 14.38 1.91
N LEU A 70 -0.93 14.55 0.75
CA LEU A 70 -1.21 13.46 -0.16
C LEU A 70 0.07 12.87 -0.75
N ILE A 71 1.00 13.72 -1.17
CA ILE A 71 2.30 13.30 -1.71
C ILE A 71 3.08 12.52 -0.64
N ASP A 72 3.12 13.03 0.59
CA ASP A 72 3.81 12.38 1.70
C ASP A 72 3.23 11.01 1.99
N ARG A 73 1.91 10.89 2.03
CA ARG A 73 1.21 9.61 2.22
C ARG A 73 1.59 8.61 1.16
N ASP A 74 1.54 9.00 -0.11
CA ASP A 74 1.86 8.10 -1.22
C ASP A 74 3.35 7.71 -1.22
N ARG A 75 4.24 8.66 -0.91
CA ARG A 75 5.68 8.36 -0.79
C ARG A 75 5.96 7.33 0.31
N ARG A 76 5.24 7.38 1.41
CA ARG A 76 5.39 6.40 2.51
C ARG A 76 4.92 5.02 2.11
N MET A 77 4.01 4.93 1.15
CA MET A 77 3.55 3.64 0.63
C MET A 77 4.57 2.96 -0.29
N LEU A 78 5.44 3.72 -0.96
CA LEU A 78 6.39 3.14 -1.92
C LEU A 78 7.28 2.04 -1.30
N PRO A 79 7.91 2.24 -0.13
CA PRO A 79 8.70 1.17 0.49
C PRO A 79 7.88 -0.06 0.85
N THR A 80 6.60 0.10 1.21
CA THR A 80 5.75 -1.04 1.57
C THR A 80 5.47 -1.93 0.36
N PHE A 81 5.30 -1.35 -0.82
CA PHE A 81 5.18 -2.12 -2.07
C PHE A 81 6.46 -2.87 -2.37
N GLN A 82 7.61 -2.22 -2.23
CA GLN A 82 8.91 -2.83 -2.48
C GLN A 82 9.18 -3.99 -1.51
N GLN A 83 8.85 -3.83 -0.25
CA GLN A 83 8.98 -4.88 0.77
C GLN A 83 8.06 -6.06 0.46
N ALA A 84 6.82 -5.80 0.04
CA ALA A 84 5.89 -6.86 -0.34
C ALA A 84 6.39 -7.64 -1.56
N LEU A 85 6.92 -6.94 -2.56
CA LEU A 85 7.50 -7.57 -3.75
C LEU A 85 8.73 -8.43 -3.39
N ALA A 86 9.57 -7.97 -2.46
CA ALA A 86 10.69 -8.74 -1.97
C ALA A 86 10.22 -10.04 -1.29
N ARG A 87 9.12 -9.99 -0.54
CA ARG A 87 8.54 -11.19 0.08
C ARG A 87 7.98 -12.17 -0.96
N VAL A 88 7.41 -11.67 -2.06
CA VAL A 88 7.00 -12.54 -3.17
C VAL A 88 8.21 -13.31 -3.71
N ASP A 89 9.33 -12.62 -3.89
CA ASP A 89 10.54 -13.22 -4.44
C ASP A 89 11.20 -14.23 -3.49
N ASP A 90 11.14 -13.99 -2.17
CA ASP A 90 11.75 -14.89 -1.18
C ASP A 90 10.82 -15.99 -0.66
N GLY A 91 9.56 -16.00 -1.10
CA GLY A 91 8.59 -17.02 -0.73
C GLY A 91 7.84 -16.78 0.58
N SER A 92 8.07 -15.66 1.26
CA SER A 92 7.41 -15.35 2.53
C SER A 92 6.09 -14.57 2.38
N TYR A 93 5.76 -14.12 1.19
CA TYR A 93 4.54 -13.36 0.94
C TYR A 93 3.30 -14.17 1.31
N GLY A 94 2.35 -13.53 1.98
CA GLY A 94 1.09 -14.15 2.40
C GLY A 94 1.13 -14.77 3.78
N TRP A 95 2.31 -14.82 4.41
CA TRP A 95 2.51 -15.38 5.74
C TRP A 95 2.82 -14.28 6.74
N CYS A 96 2.20 -14.35 7.92
CA CYS A 96 2.40 -13.35 8.95
C CYS A 96 3.84 -13.34 9.47
N ASP A 97 4.48 -12.18 9.48
CA ASP A 97 5.86 -12.03 9.94
C ASP A 97 6.05 -12.42 11.42
N GLU A 98 5.02 -12.24 12.25
CA GLU A 98 5.12 -12.52 13.67
C GLU A 98 4.74 -13.95 14.05
N THR A 99 3.72 -14.53 13.40
CA THR A 99 3.15 -15.82 13.79
C THR A 99 3.49 -16.94 12.80
N GLY A 100 3.86 -16.61 11.58
CA GLY A 100 4.05 -17.60 10.51
C GLY A 100 2.76 -18.18 9.96
N GLU A 101 1.61 -17.74 10.43
CA GLU A 101 0.32 -18.22 9.97
C GLU A 101 -0.10 -17.50 8.68
N PRO A 102 -1.00 -18.11 7.87
CA PRO A 102 -1.50 -17.44 6.66
C PRO A 102 -2.22 -16.13 7.01
N ILE A 103 -1.92 -15.07 6.25
CA ILE A 103 -2.63 -13.80 6.37
C ILE A 103 -4.06 -13.93 5.82
N GLY A 104 -4.23 -14.67 4.74
CA GLY A 104 -5.50 -14.94 4.10
C GLY A 104 -5.72 -14.12 2.84
N LEU A 105 -6.37 -14.73 1.86
CA LEU A 105 -6.58 -14.14 0.54
C LEU A 105 -7.43 -12.87 0.59
N GLN A 106 -8.50 -12.87 1.40
CA GLN A 106 -9.38 -11.71 1.49
C GLN A 106 -8.67 -10.48 2.04
N ARG A 107 -7.86 -10.68 3.08
CA ARG A 107 -7.08 -9.58 3.66
C ARG A 107 -6.02 -9.07 2.69
N LEU A 108 -5.35 -9.97 1.97
CA LEU A 108 -4.35 -9.59 0.98
C LEU A 108 -4.96 -8.86 -0.22
N LEU A 109 -6.18 -9.21 -0.62
CA LEU A 109 -6.88 -8.50 -1.69
C LEU A 109 -7.26 -7.08 -1.29
N LEU A 110 -7.60 -6.86 -0.01
CA LEU A 110 -7.91 -5.54 0.53
C LEU A 110 -6.65 -4.71 0.78
N SER A 111 -5.58 -5.35 1.24
CA SER A 111 -4.31 -4.70 1.57
C SER A 111 -3.14 -5.59 1.16
N PRO A 112 -2.75 -5.57 -0.12
CA PRO A 112 -1.72 -6.48 -0.64
C PRO A 112 -0.33 -6.30 -0.02
N THR A 113 -0.07 -5.15 0.60
CA THR A 113 1.22 -4.86 1.23
C THR A 113 1.32 -5.35 2.67
N THR A 114 0.24 -5.87 3.26
CA THR A 114 0.26 -6.28 4.67
C THR A 114 1.20 -7.47 4.91
N ALA A 115 1.95 -7.42 6.00
CA ALA A 115 2.84 -8.48 6.45
C ALA A 115 2.38 -9.10 7.76
N LEU A 116 1.23 -8.66 8.30
CA LEU A 116 0.71 -9.12 9.59
C LEU A 116 -0.72 -9.64 9.44
N SER A 117 -1.02 -10.72 10.15
CA SER A 117 -2.40 -11.16 10.33
C SER A 117 -3.18 -10.10 11.11
N VAL A 118 -4.52 -10.18 11.09
CA VAL A 118 -5.37 -9.26 11.85
C VAL A 118 -5.01 -9.34 13.34
N GLU A 119 -4.84 -10.54 13.86
CA GLU A 119 -4.49 -10.75 15.27
C GLU A 119 -3.14 -10.15 15.66
N ALA A 120 -2.12 -10.36 14.83
CA ALA A 120 -0.79 -9.80 15.06
C ALA A 120 -0.80 -8.27 15.00
N LYS A 121 -1.55 -7.70 14.07
CA LYS A 121 -1.70 -6.26 13.94
C LYS A 121 -2.37 -5.66 15.17
N GLN A 122 -3.45 -6.29 15.64
CA GLN A 122 -4.16 -5.85 16.83
C GLN A 122 -3.26 -5.88 18.08
N ARG A 123 -2.46 -6.94 18.25
CA ARG A 123 -1.50 -7.03 19.35
C ARG A 123 -0.46 -5.93 19.29
N ARG A 124 0.06 -5.64 18.11
CA ARG A 124 1.05 -4.57 17.92
C ARG A 124 0.47 -3.20 18.26
N GLU A 125 -0.75 -2.91 17.82
CA GLU A 125 -1.45 -1.66 18.13
C GLU A 125 -1.69 -1.51 19.64
N LEU A 126 -2.05 -2.58 20.33
CA LEU A 126 -2.23 -2.56 21.79
C LEU A 126 -0.92 -2.25 22.53
N LEU A 127 0.19 -2.86 22.08
CA LEU A 127 1.51 -2.58 22.65
C LEU A 127 1.93 -1.13 22.44
N GLU A 128 1.69 -0.58 21.26
CA GLU A 128 2.01 0.83 20.96
C GLU A 128 1.22 1.79 21.85
N ARG A 129 -0.07 1.49 22.12
CA ARG A 129 -0.89 2.28 23.05
C ARG A 129 -0.34 2.28 24.46
N HIS A 130 0.20 1.15 24.93
CA HIS A 130 0.76 1.04 26.27
C HIS A 130 2.11 1.73 26.41
N LEU A 131 2.85 1.88 25.30
CA LEU A 131 4.16 2.52 25.28
C LEU A 131 4.08 4.04 25.06
N SER A 132 2.95 4.52 24.59
CA SER A 132 2.72 5.96 24.42
C SER A 132 1.98 6.54 25.62
#